data_6042b3913e76fa7ba7fabcbd208e1449
#
_entry.id   6042b3913e76fa7ba7fabcbd208e1449
#
_cell.length_a   1.000
_cell.length_b   1.000
_cell.length_c   1.000
_cell.angle_alpha   90.00
_cell.angle_beta   90.00
_cell.angle_gamma   90.00
#
_symmetry.space_group_name_H-M   'P 1'
#
loop_
_entity.id
_entity.type
_entity.pdbx_description
1 polymer ?
#
loop_
_entity_poly.entity_id
_entity_poly.type
_entity_poly.pdbx_seq_one_letter_code
_entity_poly.pdbx_strand_id
1 'polypeptide(L)'
;MGLALLTACNRTPEPPATAKHTPLTNVPVPVPAPAPVPAPAPSSSPAAPSQIKHVIVIAMENHDADEVYQDAENAPYIHSLLTDYAHTQNFDDELPMEIPSEGHYVWMEAGTHHFSDALFDNDSPPSGTVSTGSTKHLVTQIKHSNTGLTWMSYQEGMNEETGACPIHHSGFYVPKHDPFIFFRDVSGDPPAKDTAYCAAHHKPYSALEADLAGELASYVFITPDECHDMHSQEGCPQENPLRTGDRWLKAELPRLIAYANKHAAVIFLTFDEGGSTPKLPFIAIGPMVKPHYTGTEHYDHSSQLKSIERILGLPALPTVASANELSDLFKPGAYP
;
A
#
# COMPACT_ATOMS: atom_id res chain seq x y z
N MET A 1 2.21 -52.40 -45.41
CA MET A 1 1.92 -53.83 -45.23
C MET A 1 2.36 -54.19 -43.80
N GLY A 2 1.41 -54.67 -42.98
CA GLY A 2 1.74 -55.15 -41.64
C GLY A 2 0.64 -54.78 -40.65
N LEU A 3 -0.52 -55.43 -40.74
CA LEU A 3 -1.65 -55.32 -39.85
C LEU A 3 -1.44 -56.27 -38.68
N ALA A 4 -1.43 -55.77 -37.46
CA ALA A 4 -1.41 -56.62 -36.25
C ALA A 4 -2.76 -56.47 -35.52
N LEU A 5 -3.51 -57.58 -35.53
CA LEU A 5 -4.74 -57.77 -34.78
C LEU A 5 -4.41 -57.99 -33.29
N LEU A 6 -5.08 -57.25 -32.41
CA LEU A 6 -5.13 -57.52 -31.01
C LEU A 6 -6.48 -58.13 -30.66
N THR A 7 -6.45 -59.39 -30.23
CA THR A 7 -7.58 -60.20 -29.73
C THR A 7 -7.94 -59.77 -28.29
N ALA A 8 -9.20 -59.39 -28.09
CA ALA A 8 -9.79 -59.09 -26.78
C ALA A 8 -10.20 -60.41 -26.10
N CYS A 9 -9.70 -60.71 -24.90
CA CYS A 9 -10.23 -61.73 -24.01
C CYS A 9 -11.35 -61.18 -23.16
N ASN A 10 -12.53 -61.74 -23.39
CA ASN A 10 -13.73 -61.52 -22.60
C ASN A 10 -13.72 -62.43 -21.36
N ARG A 11 -13.69 -61.87 -20.16
CA ARG A 11 -13.96 -62.60 -18.91
C ARG A 11 -15.20 -62.04 -18.26
N THR A 12 -16.23 -62.90 -18.12
CA THR A 12 -17.43 -62.67 -17.36
C THR A 12 -17.12 -62.67 -15.85
N PRO A 13 -17.68 -61.76 -15.06
CA PRO A 13 -17.53 -61.80 -13.60
C PRO A 13 -18.51 -62.76 -12.93
N GLU A 14 -18.01 -63.50 -11.96
CA GLU A 14 -18.70 -64.40 -11.05
C GLU A 14 -19.48 -63.61 -9.99
N PRO A 15 -20.68 -64.04 -9.54
CA PRO A 15 -21.47 -63.31 -8.55
C PRO A 15 -20.90 -63.46 -7.13
N PRO A 16 -21.00 -62.44 -6.28
CA PRO A 16 -20.43 -62.47 -4.93
C PRO A 16 -21.28 -63.33 -3.98
N ALA A 17 -20.58 -64.09 -3.11
CA ALA A 17 -21.11 -64.93 -2.08
C ALA A 17 -21.87 -64.13 -1.01
N THR A 18 -23.04 -64.64 -0.61
CA THR A 18 -23.92 -64.13 0.46
C THR A 18 -23.22 -64.15 1.83
N ALA A 19 -22.95 -63.00 2.41
CA ALA A 19 -22.48 -62.88 3.80
C ALA A 19 -23.66 -62.99 4.79
N LYS A 20 -23.51 -63.87 5.79
CA LYS A 20 -24.47 -64.03 6.88
C LYS A 20 -24.47 -62.84 7.82
N HIS A 21 -25.62 -62.21 8.01
CA HIS A 21 -25.79 -61.13 8.98
C HIS A 21 -25.72 -61.66 10.43
N THR A 22 -24.76 -61.14 11.19
CA THR A 22 -24.74 -61.25 12.66
C THR A 22 -25.37 -59.96 13.22
N PRO A 23 -26.26 -60.04 14.22
CA PRO A 23 -26.89 -58.89 14.81
C PRO A 23 -25.84 -58.03 15.59
N LEU A 24 -25.74 -56.76 15.24
CA LEU A 24 -24.92 -55.78 15.98
C LEU A 24 -25.64 -55.41 17.27
N THR A 25 -25.00 -55.63 18.40
CA THR A 25 -25.41 -55.11 19.70
C THR A 25 -25.19 -53.62 19.73
N ASN A 26 -26.25 -52.84 20.02
CA ASN A 26 -26.18 -51.38 20.21
C ASN A 26 -25.30 -51.05 21.42
N VAL A 27 -24.08 -50.58 21.18
CA VAL A 27 -23.23 -49.91 22.18
C VAL A 27 -23.54 -48.41 22.08
N PRO A 28 -23.93 -47.73 23.17
CA PRO A 28 -24.15 -46.29 23.13
C PRO A 28 -22.83 -45.56 22.86
N VAL A 29 -22.81 -44.76 21.77
CA VAL A 29 -21.70 -43.89 21.45
C VAL A 29 -21.69 -42.71 22.46
N PRO A 30 -20.59 -42.46 23.17
CA PRO A 30 -20.54 -41.32 24.08
C PRO A 30 -20.64 -40.00 23.27
N VAL A 31 -21.58 -39.15 23.67
CA VAL A 31 -21.73 -37.81 23.13
C VAL A 31 -20.48 -37.01 23.50
N PRO A 32 -19.75 -36.41 22.56
CA PRO A 32 -18.60 -35.56 22.87
C PRO A 32 -19.06 -34.35 23.69
N ALA A 33 -18.31 -34.03 24.74
CA ALA A 33 -18.54 -32.83 25.55
C ALA A 33 -18.45 -31.58 24.65
N PRO A 34 -19.28 -30.55 24.87
CA PRO A 34 -19.18 -29.31 24.12
C PRO A 34 -17.79 -28.69 24.28
N ALA A 35 -17.20 -28.26 23.18
CA ALA A 35 -15.92 -27.57 23.17
C ALA A 35 -16.01 -26.32 24.05
N PRO A 36 -14.94 -25.95 24.79
CA PRO A 36 -14.93 -24.74 25.59
C PRO A 36 -15.15 -23.54 24.69
N VAL A 37 -16.06 -22.66 25.09
CA VAL A 37 -16.31 -21.39 24.43
C VAL A 37 -15.01 -20.57 24.46
N PRO A 38 -14.50 -20.04 23.35
CA PRO A 38 -13.31 -19.21 23.37
C PRO A 38 -13.53 -18.02 24.31
N ALA A 39 -12.55 -17.75 25.16
CA ALA A 39 -12.56 -16.56 25.99
C ALA A 39 -12.71 -15.31 25.09
N PRO A 40 -13.51 -14.30 25.49
CA PRO A 40 -13.58 -13.05 24.75
C PRO A 40 -12.18 -12.48 24.59
N ALA A 41 -11.85 -12.07 23.35
CA ALA A 41 -10.59 -11.39 23.08
C ALA A 41 -10.44 -10.18 24.03
N PRO A 42 -9.23 -9.89 24.54
CA PRO A 42 -9.02 -8.74 25.41
C PRO A 42 -9.52 -7.49 24.68
N SER A 43 -10.44 -6.76 25.31
CA SER A 43 -10.89 -5.47 24.81
C SER A 43 -9.66 -4.55 24.79
N SER A 44 -9.23 -4.14 23.60
CA SER A 44 -8.19 -3.14 23.46
C SER A 44 -8.65 -1.88 24.19
N SER A 45 -7.91 -1.48 25.21
CA SER A 45 -8.10 -0.14 25.79
C SER A 45 -8.05 0.90 24.66
N PRO A 46 -8.86 1.95 24.71
CA PRO A 46 -8.74 3.02 23.73
C PRO A 46 -7.29 3.52 23.72
N ALA A 47 -6.68 3.54 22.54
CA ALA A 47 -5.33 4.05 22.36
C ALA A 47 -5.26 5.50 22.86
N ALA A 48 -4.15 5.90 23.46
CA ALA A 48 -3.91 7.30 23.78
C ALA A 48 -4.02 8.15 22.49
N PRO A 49 -4.54 9.39 22.56
CA PRO A 49 -4.60 10.24 21.38
C PRO A 49 -3.21 10.42 20.78
N SER A 50 -3.10 10.25 19.45
CA SER A 50 -1.86 10.45 18.72
C SER A 50 -1.36 11.89 18.90
N GLN A 51 -0.06 12.04 19.10
CA GLN A 51 0.59 13.35 19.05
C GLN A 51 0.84 13.79 17.59
N ILE A 52 0.77 12.85 16.64
CA ILE A 52 0.96 13.08 15.20
C ILE A 52 -0.38 13.51 14.62
N LYS A 53 -0.40 14.65 13.94
CA LYS A 53 -1.62 15.23 13.38
C LYS A 53 -1.76 15.01 11.88
N HIS A 54 -0.64 14.86 11.19
CA HIS A 54 -0.60 14.68 9.74
C HIS A 54 0.33 13.54 9.39
N VAL A 55 -0.08 12.70 8.46
CA VAL A 55 0.75 11.69 7.82
C VAL A 55 0.93 12.07 6.37
N ILE A 56 2.16 12.20 5.93
CA ILE A 56 2.54 12.51 4.55
C ILE A 56 3.26 11.29 3.99
N VAL A 57 2.74 10.69 2.95
CA VAL A 57 3.39 9.59 2.21
C VAL A 57 3.99 10.17 0.93
N ILE A 58 5.24 9.83 0.65
CA ILE A 58 5.88 10.06 -0.64
C ILE A 58 6.22 8.68 -1.20
N ALA A 59 5.60 8.30 -2.32
CA ALA A 59 5.83 7.04 -2.99
C ALA A 59 6.81 7.23 -4.14
N MET A 60 7.90 6.46 -4.11
CA MET A 60 8.94 6.37 -5.13
C MET A 60 8.85 5.00 -5.80
N GLU A 61 9.63 4.79 -6.84
CA GLU A 61 9.49 3.67 -7.77
C GLU A 61 10.71 2.75 -7.83
N ASN A 62 10.44 1.46 -7.97
CA ASN A 62 11.23 0.33 -8.46
C ASN A 62 12.71 0.26 -8.04
N HIS A 63 13.04 0.49 -6.77
CA HIS A 63 14.41 0.31 -6.30
C HIS A 63 14.50 -0.59 -5.07
N ASP A 64 15.49 -1.48 -5.06
CA ASP A 64 15.81 -2.32 -3.91
C ASP A 64 16.43 -1.51 -2.76
N ALA A 65 16.14 -1.89 -1.51
CA ALA A 65 16.71 -1.23 -0.33
C ALA A 65 18.25 -1.19 -0.37
N ASP A 66 18.89 -2.28 -0.77
CA ASP A 66 20.35 -2.36 -0.84
C ASP A 66 20.91 -1.41 -1.90
N GLU A 67 20.24 -1.26 -3.03
CA GLU A 67 20.64 -0.34 -4.09
C GLU A 67 20.61 1.11 -3.58
N VAL A 68 19.51 1.52 -2.96
CA VAL A 68 19.33 2.89 -2.44
C VAL A 68 20.24 3.16 -1.24
N TYR A 69 20.34 2.21 -0.31
CA TYR A 69 21.06 2.41 0.95
C TYR A 69 22.58 2.30 0.81
N GLN A 70 23.10 1.68 -0.24
CA GLN A 70 24.54 1.51 -0.43
C GLN A 70 25.13 2.46 -1.46
N ASP A 71 24.31 3.10 -2.31
CA ASP A 71 24.78 4.02 -3.35
C ASP A 71 24.78 5.49 -2.89
N ALA A 72 25.71 5.83 -1.99
CA ALA A 72 25.90 7.20 -1.54
C ALA A 72 26.33 8.17 -2.67
N GLU A 73 26.79 7.68 -3.80
CA GLU A 73 27.16 8.50 -4.96
C GLU A 73 25.92 9.02 -5.70
N ASN A 74 24.92 8.16 -5.89
CA ASN A 74 23.69 8.50 -6.61
C ASN A 74 22.55 8.96 -5.69
N ALA A 75 22.57 8.58 -4.39
CA ALA A 75 21.57 8.95 -3.40
C ALA A 75 22.15 9.70 -2.17
N PRO A 76 22.99 10.75 -2.35
CA PRO A 76 23.65 11.43 -1.23
C PRO A 76 22.68 12.09 -0.26
N TYR A 77 21.53 12.59 -0.71
CA TYR A 77 20.52 13.19 0.15
C TYR A 77 19.77 12.14 0.97
N ILE A 78 19.35 11.04 0.33
CA ILE A 78 18.76 9.89 1.07
C ILE A 78 19.72 9.39 2.13
N HIS A 79 21.02 9.26 1.84
CA HIS A 79 22.02 8.88 2.83
C HIS A 79 22.07 9.82 4.04
N SER A 80 21.86 11.13 3.84
CA SER A 80 21.74 12.05 4.98
C SER A 80 20.48 11.77 5.81
N LEU A 81 19.37 11.40 5.17
CA LEU A 81 18.13 11.05 5.86
C LEU A 81 18.28 9.77 6.69
N LEU A 82 18.99 8.74 6.18
CA LEU A 82 19.30 7.52 6.95
C LEU A 82 20.10 7.83 8.20
N THR A 83 20.96 8.85 8.16
CA THR A 83 21.74 9.30 9.32
C THR A 83 20.86 10.08 10.29
N ASP A 84 19.94 10.93 9.83
CA ASP A 84 19.24 11.90 10.67
C ASP A 84 17.95 11.34 11.30
N TYR A 85 17.30 10.34 10.65
CA TYR A 85 15.97 9.85 11.00
C TYR A 85 15.96 8.33 11.24
N ALA A 86 14.75 7.74 11.32
CA ALA A 86 14.57 6.30 11.42
C ALA A 86 14.32 5.69 10.04
N HIS A 87 15.00 4.60 9.76
CA HIS A 87 14.74 3.77 8.60
C HIS A 87 14.70 2.29 8.99
N THR A 88 14.16 1.44 8.16
CA THR A 88 14.18 -0.01 8.38
C THR A 88 14.99 -0.72 7.31
N GLN A 89 15.67 -1.80 7.73
CA GLN A 89 16.39 -2.72 6.84
C GLN A 89 15.54 -3.93 6.44
N ASN A 90 14.30 -4.01 6.94
CA ASN A 90 13.47 -5.19 6.79
C ASN A 90 12.04 -4.79 6.42
N PHE A 91 11.90 -3.99 5.36
CA PHE A 91 10.64 -3.67 4.74
C PHE A 91 10.52 -4.48 3.44
N ASP A 92 9.50 -5.29 3.33
CA ASP A 92 9.28 -6.19 2.20
C ASP A 92 8.09 -5.74 1.35
N ASP A 93 8.23 -5.94 0.06
CA ASP A 93 7.09 -5.97 -0.83
C ASP A 93 6.26 -7.24 -0.55
N GLU A 94 4.96 -7.10 -0.41
CA GLU A 94 4.05 -8.22 -0.16
C GLU A 94 3.59 -8.91 -1.44
N LEU A 95 3.72 -8.22 -2.58
CA LEU A 95 3.27 -8.74 -3.85
C LEU A 95 4.39 -9.49 -4.58
N PRO A 96 4.05 -10.48 -5.40
CA PRO A 96 5.01 -11.06 -6.33
C PRO A 96 5.54 -10.00 -7.29
N MET A 97 6.83 -10.06 -7.61
CA MET A 97 7.53 -9.12 -8.50
C MET A 97 6.96 -9.06 -9.94
N GLU A 98 6.05 -9.96 -10.29
CA GLU A 98 5.34 -9.94 -11.58
C GLU A 98 4.12 -9.01 -11.58
N ILE A 99 3.67 -8.58 -10.41
CA ILE A 99 2.57 -7.62 -10.29
C ILE A 99 3.15 -6.22 -10.53
N PRO A 100 2.60 -5.47 -11.47
CA PRO A 100 3.12 -4.14 -11.77
C PRO A 100 2.65 -3.08 -10.77
N SER A 101 3.23 -1.89 -10.84
CA SER A 101 3.06 -0.77 -9.90
C SER A 101 1.62 -0.48 -9.50
N GLU A 102 0.64 -0.57 -10.43
CA GLU A 102 -0.79 -0.38 -10.12
C GLU A 102 -1.24 -1.18 -8.90
N GLY A 103 -0.86 -2.46 -8.84
CA GLY A 103 -1.23 -3.37 -7.74
C GLY A 103 -0.66 -2.92 -6.39
N HIS A 104 0.58 -2.46 -6.37
CA HIS A 104 1.29 -2.01 -5.18
C HIS A 104 0.71 -0.69 -4.64
N TYR A 105 0.43 0.27 -5.52
CA TYR A 105 -0.25 1.52 -5.13
C TYR A 105 -1.64 1.25 -4.55
N VAL A 106 -2.44 0.40 -5.18
CA VAL A 106 -3.76 0.00 -4.64
C VAL A 106 -3.63 -0.73 -3.31
N TRP A 107 -2.56 -1.53 -3.12
CA TRP A 107 -2.28 -2.20 -1.85
C TRP A 107 -1.98 -1.19 -0.73
N MET A 108 -1.19 -0.15 -0.99
CA MET A 108 -0.92 0.91 -0.01
C MET A 108 -2.18 1.60 0.51
N GLU A 109 -3.28 1.58 -0.26
CA GLU A 109 -4.56 2.19 0.12
C GLU A 109 -5.54 1.20 0.77
N ALA A 110 -5.51 -0.09 0.40
CA ALA A 110 -6.53 -1.06 0.79
C ALA A 110 -5.99 -2.35 1.43
N GLY A 111 -4.67 -2.59 1.42
CA GLY A 111 -4.05 -3.83 1.89
C GLY A 111 -4.45 -5.04 1.03
N THR A 112 -4.80 -4.81 -0.22
CA THR A 112 -5.08 -5.83 -1.23
C THR A 112 -5.14 -5.17 -2.61
N HIS A 113 -4.72 -5.92 -3.65
CA HIS A 113 -4.89 -5.56 -5.05
C HIS A 113 -5.99 -6.38 -5.74
N HIS A 114 -6.60 -7.33 -5.00
CA HIS A 114 -7.63 -8.25 -5.51
C HIS A 114 -8.95 -8.05 -4.77
N PHE A 115 -9.96 -7.62 -5.49
CA PHE A 115 -11.32 -7.41 -5.02
C PHE A 115 -12.28 -8.40 -5.70
N SER A 116 -13.52 -8.48 -5.21
CA SER A 116 -14.53 -9.36 -5.82
C SER A 116 -14.95 -8.95 -7.22
N ASP A 117 -14.71 -7.69 -7.61
CA ASP A 117 -15.12 -7.07 -8.87
C ASP A 117 -13.97 -6.47 -9.67
N ALA A 118 -12.72 -6.53 -9.18
CA ALA A 118 -11.54 -6.03 -9.86
C ALA A 118 -10.26 -6.73 -9.39
N LEU A 119 -9.28 -6.83 -10.28
CA LEU A 119 -7.91 -7.26 -10.01
C LEU A 119 -6.99 -6.22 -10.66
N PHE A 120 -6.05 -5.69 -9.86
CA PHE A 120 -5.09 -4.68 -10.28
C PHE A 120 -3.72 -5.35 -10.49
N ASP A 121 -3.42 -5.72 -11.73
CA ASP A 121 -2.22 -6.50 -12.10
C ASP A 121 -1.70 -6.19 -13.52
N ASN A 122 -2.06 -5.03 -14.09
CA ASN A 122 -1.79 -4.79 -15.51
C ASN A 122 -1.51 -3.34 -15.92
N ASP A 123 -1.33 -2.41 -14.96
CA ASP A 123 -1.04 -0.99 -15.18
C ASP A 123 -2.03 -0.24 -16.10
N SER A 124 -3.26 -0.71 -16.15
CA SER A 124 -4.29 -0.08 -16.97
C SER A 124 -4.87 1.15 -16.31
N PRO A 125 -5.14 2.23 -17.05
CA PRO A 125 -5.78 3.41 -16.46
C PRO A 125 -7.21 3.08 -15.96
N PRO A 126 -7.70 3.80 -14.93
CA PRO A 126 -9.01 3.54 -14.37
C PRO A 126 -10.14 3.66 -15.41
N SER A 127 -11.06 2.70 -15.36
CA SER A 127 -12.20 2.58 -16.26
C SER A 127 -13.35 1.85 -15.58
N GLY A 128 -14.47 1.66 -16.24
CA GLY A 128 -15.58 0.86 -15.72
C GLY A 128 -15.23 -0.61 -15.41
N THR A 129 -14.14 -1.13 -15.99
CA THR A 129 -13.64 -2.50 -15.77
C THR A 129 -12.33 -2.54 -14.97
N VAL A 130 -11.61 -1.43 -14.89
CA VAL A 130 -10.38 -1.26 -14.11
C VAL A 130 -10.69 -0.27 -12.99
N SER A 131 -11.59 -0.66 -12.11
CA SER A 131 -11.96 0.06 -10.89
C SER A 131 -12.81 -0.84 -10.01
N THR A 132 -12.77 -0.61 -8.71
CA THR A 132 -13.56 -1.40 -7.74
C THR A 132 -14.65 -0.57 -7.09
N GLY A 133 -15.80 -1.20 -6.81
CA GLY A 133 -16.85 -0.65 -5.95
C GLY A 133 -16.61 -0.88 -4.46
N SER A 134 -15.45 -1.44 -4.08
CA SER A 134 -15.10 -1.62 -2.67
C SER A 134 -14.97 -0.27 -1.97
N THR A 135 -15.54 -0.17 -0.78
CA THR A 135 -15.39 0.97 0.14
C THR A 135 -14.49 0.62 1.33
N LYS A 136 -13.73 -0.48 1.23
CA LYS A 136 -12.80 -0.93 2.27
C LYS A 136 -11.40 -0.45 1.94
N HIS A 137 -11.18 0.85 2.11
CA HIS A 137 -9.90 1.50 1.90
C HIS A 137 -9.78 2.77 2.75
N LEU A 138 -8.56 3.26 2.94
CA LEU A 138 -8.20 4.30 3.91
C LEU A 138 -8.99 5.60 3.74
N VAL A 139 -9.04 6.16 2.52
CA VAL A 139 -9.70 7.48 2.34
C VAL A 139 -11.22 7.41 2.51
N THR A 140 -11.84 6.26 2.33
CA THR A 140 -13.24 6.04 2.71
C THR A 140 -13.43 5.95 4.22
N GLN A 141 -12.49 5.35 4.96
CA GLN A 141 -12.50 5.40 6.43
C GLN A 141 -12.37 6.85 6.91
N ILE A 142 -11.46 7.64 6.34
CA ILE A 142 -11.30 9.07 6.65
C ILE A 142 -12.62 9.81 6.42
N LYS A 143 -13.23 9.65 5.25
CA LYS A 143 -14.52 10.25 4.85
C LYS A 143 -15.64 9.95 5.85
N HIS A 144 -15.68 8.76 6.41
CA HIS A 144 -16.74 8.28 7.29
C HIS A 144 -16.40 8.37 8.79
N SER A 145 -15.21 8.85 9.16
CA SER A 145 -14.72 8.85 10.56
C SER A 145 -15.50 9.77 11.50
N ASN A 146 -16.20 10.77 10.99
CA ASN A 146 -16.87 11.83 11.78
C ASN A 146 -15.92 12.57 12.75
N THR A 147 -14.59 12.51 12.53
CA THR A 147 -13.56 13.10 13.40
C THR A 147 -12.96 14.39 12.83
N GLY A 148 -13.43 14.81 11.64
CA GLY A 148 -12.90 15.98 10.94
C GLY A 148 -11.59 15.70 10.20
N LEU A 149 -11.18 14.44 10.08
CA LEU A 149 -10.05 14.04 9.24
C LEU A 149 -10.29 14.39 7.78
N THR A 150 -9.21 14.76 7.11
CA THR A 150 -9.22 15.10 5.67
C THR A 150 -8.06 14.41 4.98
N TRP A 151 -8.14 14.30 3.65
CA TRP A 151 -7.05 13.78 2.84
C TRP A 151 -6.84 14.58 1.57
N MET A 152 -5.65 14.51 0.99
CA MET A 152 -5.29 15.17 -0.26
C MET A 152 -4.18 14.38 -0.98
N SER A 153 -4.36 14.19 -2.28
CA SER A 153 -3.33 13.69 -3.19
C SER A 153 -2.69 14.84 -3.95
N TYR A 154 -1.36 14.88 -4.00
CA TYR A 154 -0.59 15.82 -4.82
C TYR A 154 0.18 15.02 -5.86
N GLN A 155 -0.20 15.21 -7.12
CA GLN A 155 0.34 14.46 -8.25
C GLN A 155 1.22 15.38 -9.11
N GLU A 156 2.50 15.05 -9.27
CA GLU A 156 3.36 15.78 -10.18
C GLU A 156 2.96 15.47 -11.63
N GLY A 157 3.04 16.45 -12.50
CA GLY A 157 2.59 16.31 -13.89
C GLY A 157 1.07 16.42 -14.12
N MET A 158 0.26 16.46 -13.05
CA MET A 158 -1.19 16.65 -13.17
C MET A 158 -1.50 17.99 -13.86
N ASN A 159 -2.38 17.96 -14.87
CA ASN A 159 -2.75 19.11 -15.70
C ASN A 159 -4.19 18.97 -16.26
N GLU A 160 -4.59 19.84 -17.19
CA GLU A 160 -5.94 19.79 -17.80
C GLU A 160 -6.21 18.52 -18.60
N GLU A 161 -5.17 17.89 -19.18
CA GLU A 161 -5.32 16.64 -19.96
C GLU A 161 -5.57 15.46 -19.05
N THR A 162 -4.92 15.41 -17.88
CA THR A 162 -5.14 14.35 -16.89
C THR A 162 -6.57 14.40 -16.33
N GLY A 163 -7.14 15.61 -16.29
CA GLY A 163 -8.44 15.90 -15.66
C GLY A 163 -8.29 16.41 -14.24
N ALA A 164 -9.33 17.00 -13.69
CA ALA A 164 -9.39 17.42 -12.28
C ALA A 164 -9.45 16.20 -11.32
N CYS A 165 -10.03 15.08 -11.77
CA CYS A 165 -9.80 13.74 -11.26
C CYS A 165 -8.83 13.09 -12.24
N PRO A 166 -7.56 12.81 -11.88
CA PRO A 166 -6.50 12.60 -12.87
C PRO A 166 -6.46 11.17 -13.39
N ILE A 167 -7.52 10.73 -14.06
CA ILE A 167 -7.67 9.36 -14.59
C ILE A 167 -6.99 9.13 -15.93
N HIS A 168 -6.40 10.16 -16.54
CA HIS A 168 -5.75 10.06 -17.85
C HIS A 168 -4.25 10.32 -17.74
N HIS A 169 -3.49 9.57 -18.52
CA HIS A 169 -2.06 9.81 -18.70
C HIS A 169 -1.82 11.15 -19.44
N SER A 170 -0.83 11.92 -19.00
CA SER A 170 -0.33 13.10 -19.73
C SER A 170 1.11 13.39 -19.37
N GLY A 171 1.96 13.53 -20.37
CA GLY A 171 3.39 13.78 -20.17
C GLY A 171 4.05 12.68 -19.33
N PHE A 172 4.58 13.06 -18.18
CA PHE A 172 5.21 12.13 -17.23
C PHE A 172 4.30 11.73 -16.06
N TYR A 173 3.08 12.24 -16.01
CA TYR A 173 2.07 11.74 -15.08
C TYR A 173 1.45 10.43 -15.60
N VAL A 174 1.37 9.42 -14.73
CA VAL A 174 0.74 8.13 -15.02
C VAL A 174 -0.32 7.79 -13.96
N PRO A 175 -1.55 7.41 -14.37
CA PRO A 175 -2.63 7.12 -13.44
C PRO A 175 -2.35 5.96 -12.49
N LYS A 176 -1.52 4.99 -12.89
CA LYS A 176 -1.19 3.80 -12.09
C LYS A 176 -0.54 4.15 -10.74
N HIS A 177 0.09 5.32 -10.62
CA HIS A 177 0.73 5.81 -9.39
C HIS A 177 -0.21 6.65 -8.49
N ASP A 178 -1.50 6.67 -8.79
CA ASP A 178 -2.52 7.32 -7.97
C ASP A 178 -3.55 6.29 -7.49
N PRO A 179 -3.42 5.72 -6.28
CA PRO A 179 -4.27 4.62 -5.83
C PRO A 179 -5.74 4.98 -5.72
N PHE A 180 -6.06 6.24 -5.48
CA PHE A 180 -7.40 6.68 -5.10
C PHE A 180 -8.40 6.63 -6.25
N ILE A 181 -7.91 6.85 -7.47
CA ILE A 181 -8.76 6.93 -8.67
C ILE A 181 -9.30 5.57 -9.13
N PHE A 182 -8.79 4.47 -8.58
CA PHE A 182 -9.28 3.12 -8.84
C PHE A 182 -10.52 2.74 -8.00
N PHE A 183 -10.89 3.56 -7.01
CA PHE A 183 -12.07 3.34 -6.18
C PHE A 183 -13.25 4.19 -6.67
N ARG A 184 -14.38 3.54 -7.02
CA ARG A 184 -15.56 4.22 -7.63
C ARG A 184 -16.22 5.23 -6.70
N ASP A 185 -16.13 5.06 -5.39
CA ASP A 185 -16.64 6.03 -4.41
C ASP A 185 -15.78 7.30 -4.34
N VAL A 186 -14.59 7.29 -4.96
CA VAL A 186 -13.73 8.45 -5.18
C VAL A 186 -13.88 8.98 -6.61
N SER A 187 -13.60 8.16 -7.61
CA SER A 187 -13.48 8.58 -9.02
C SER A 187 -14.79 8.55 -9.82
N GLY A 188 -15.89 8.01 -9.25
CA GLY A 188 -17.18 7.83 -9.92
C GLY A 188 -17.38 6.43 -10.49
N ASP A 189 -18.63 6.11 -10.86
CA ASP A 189 -19.03 4.84 -11.45
C ASP A 189 -19.73 5.06 -12.80
N PRO A 190 -19.03 4.90 -13.92
CA PRO A 190 -17.60 4.64 -14.08
C PRO A 190 -16.71 5.83 -13.68
N PRO A 191 -15.40 5.63 -13.48
CA PRO A 191 -14.45 6.72 -13.23
C PRO A 191 -14.54 7.82 -14.28
N ALA A 192 -14.54 9.08 -13.85
CA ALA A 192 -14.66 10.23 -14.75
C ALA A 192 -13.74 11.39 -14.30
N LYS A 193 -13.09 12.04 -15.29
CA LYS A 193 -12.10 13.09 -15.06
C LYS A 193 -12.59 14.36 -14.38
N ASP A 194 -13.90 14.51 -14.21
CA ASP A 194 -14.57 15.65 -13.62
C ASP A 194 -15.42 15.27 -12.39
N THR A 195 -15.25 14.05 -11.86
CA THR A 195 -15.92 13.61 -10.63
C THR A 195 -15.59 14.55 -9.49
N ALA A 196 -16.63 15.23 -8.97
CA ALA A 196 -16.46 16.34 -8.03
C ALA A 196 -15.72 15.97 -6.73
N TYR A 197 -15.98 14.75 -6.19
CA TYR A 197 -15.30 14.30 -4.97
C TYR A 197 -13.81 14.06 -5.22
N CYS A 198 -13.45 13.36 -6.29
CA CYS A 198 -12.08 13.15 -6.71
C CYS A 198 -11.37 14.49 -6.95
N ALA A 199 -11.97 15.37 -7.76
CA ALA A 199 -11.42 16.70 -8.06
C ALA A 199 -11.18 17.58 -6.83
N ALA A 200 -11.96 17.39 -5.77
CA ALA A 200 -11.79 18.12 -4.51
C ALA A 200 -10.61 17.59 -3.66
N HIS A 201 -10.10 16.40 -3.97
CA HIS A 201 -9.05 15.71 -3.20
C HIS A 201 -7.78 15.46 -3.99
N HIS A 202 -7.69 15.96 -5.23
CA HIS A 202 -6.49 15.88 -6.06
C HIS A 202 -6.03 17.27 -6.47
N LYS A 203 -4.74 17.51 -6.38
CA LYS A 203 -4.10 18.76 -6.79
C LYS A 203 -2.83 18.47 -7.58
N PRO A 204 -2.48 19.32 -8.56
CA PRO A 204 -1.14 19.28 -9.11
C PRO A 204 -0.12 19.58 -8.00
N TYR A 205 1.02 18.87 -8.02
CA TYR A 205 2.06 19.02 -7.01
C TYR A 205 2.51 20.46 -6.80
N SER A 206 2.47 21.27 -7.86
CA SER A 206 2.79 22.69 -7.80
C SER A 206 1.91 23.51 -6.83
N ALA A 207 0.73 23.01 -6.47
CA ALA A 207 -0.15 23.65 -5.49
C ALA A 207 0.34 23.47 -4.04
N LEU A 208 1.17 22.47 -3.77
CA LEU A 208 1.64 22.12 -2.42
C LEU A 208 2.37 23.29 -1.74
N GLU A 209 3.15 24.08 -2.47
CA GLU A 209 3.87 25.25 -1.93
C GLU A 209 2.92 26.24 -1.26
N ALA A 210 1.79 26.53 -1.91
CA ALA A 210 0.78 27.43 -1.34
C ALA A 210 0.05 26.81 -0.15
N ASP A 211 -0.23 25.52 -0.21
CA ASP A 211 -0.95 24.80 0.84
C ASP A 211 -0.10 24.61 2.12
N LEU A 212 1.23 24.50 2.01
CA LEU A 212 2.17 24.47 3.14
C LEU A 212 2.16 25.75 4.00
N ALA A 213 1.66 26.85 3.47
CA ALA A 213 1.47 28.08 4.23
C ALA A 213 0.29 28.02 5.20
N GLY A 214 -0.62 27.08 5.00
CA GLY A 214 -1.80 26.80 5.83
C GLY A 214 -1.67 25.53 6.66
N GLU A 215 -2.77 24.79 6.76
CA GLU A 215 -2.84 23.47 7.39
C GLU A 215 -3.13 22.43 6.31
N LEU A 216 -2.23 21.45 6.17
CA LEU A 216 -2.43 20.33 5.25
C LEU A 216 -3.53 19.39 5.74
N ALA A 217 -4.02 18.54 4.86
CA ALA A 217 -4.91 17.45 5.21
C ALA A 217 -4.26 16.52 6.26
N SER A 218 -5.08 15.79 7.00
CA SER A 218 -4.60 14.80 7.99
C SER A 218 -3.81 13.67 7.33
N TYR A 219 -4.20 13.29 6.12
CA TYR A 219 -3.50 12.33 5.27
C TYR A 219 -3.15 12.98 3.93
N VAL A 220 -1.90 12.97 3.58
CA VAL A 220 -1.36 13.51 2.33
C VAL A 220 -0.60 12.42 1.60
N PHE A 221 -0.89 12.25 0.32
CA PHE A 221 -0.16 11.34 -0.56
C PHE A 221 0.49 12.15 -1.68
N ILE A 222 1.77 11.95 -1.90
CA ILE A 222 2.56 12.67 -2.90
C ILE A 222 3.19 11.65 -3.83
N THR A 223 2.97 11.82 -5.13
CA THR A 223 3.63 11.03 -6.15
C THR A 223 4.40 11.95 -7.09
N PRO A 224 5.73 11.86 -7.15
CA PRO A 224 6.52 12.48 -8.19
C PRO A 224 6.12 11.93 -9.57
N ASP A 225 6.48 12.64 -10.64
CA ASP A 225 6.30 12.12 -12.00
C ASP A 225 7.37 11.06 -12.34
N GLU A 226 7.17 10.33 -13.43
CA GLU A 226 8.05 9.25 -13.90
C GLU A 226 9.53 9.64 -14.09
N CYS A 227 9.85 10.93 -14.15
CA CYS A 227 11.24 11.38 -14.19
C CYS A 227 11.84 11.62 -12.81
N HIS A 228 11.01 11.81 -11.80
CA HIS A 228 11.43 12.20 -10.45
C HIS A 228 11.19 11.09 -9.41
N ASP A 229 10.34 10.11 -9.71
CA ASP A 229 10.03 8.99 -8.84
C ASP A 229 11.11 7.90 -8.76
N MET A 230 12.19 8.00 -9.58
CA MET A 230 13.28 7.05 -9.77
C MET A 230 13.00 5.93 -10.79
N HIS A 231 11.80 5.84 -11.36
CA HIS A 231 11.51 4.86 -12.42
C HIS A 231 12.25 5.19 -13.71
N SER A 232 12.08 6.43 -14.20
CA SER A 232 12.55 6.95 -15.47
C SER A 232 11.89 6.31 -16.70
N GLN A 233 11.48 7.14 -17.64
CA GLN A 233 10.92 6.69 -18.90
C GLN A 233 11.53 7.46 -20.10
N GLU A 234 11.12 7.08 -21.31
CA GLU A 234 11.55 7.80 -22.52
C GLU A 234 11.15 9.29 -22.44
N GLY A 235 12.11 10.16 -22.65
CA GLY A 235 11.94 11.61 -22.54
C GLY A 235 12.45 12.21 -21.25
N CYS A 236 12.70 11.42 -20.22
CA CYS A 236 13.35 11.89 -18.99
C CYS A 236 14.84 12.21 -19.22
N PRO A 237 15.48 12.98 -18.33
CA PRO A 237 16.93 13.21 -18.39
C PRO A 237 17.69 11.89 -18.47
N GLN A 238 18.70 11.83 -19.36
CA GLN A 238 19.55 10.65 -19.55
C GLN A 238 20.60 10.56 -18.44
N GLU A 239 20.14 10.36 -17.21
CA GLU A 239 20.95 10.24 -16.00
C GLU A 239 20.56 8.99 -15.25
N ASN A 240 21.31 8.67 -14.18
CA ASN A 240 20.91 7.60 -13.26
C ASN A 240 19.58 7.99 -12.59
N PRO A 241 18.51 7.16 -12.69
CA PRO A 241 17.19 7.48 -12.13
C PRO A 241 17.22 7.75 -10.63
N LEU A 242 17.97 6.97 -9.86
CA LEU A 242 18.16 7.17 -8.42
C LEU A 242 18.72 8.57 -8.12
N ARG A 243 19.69 9.04 -8.91
CA ARG A 243 20.25 10.41 -8.76
C ARG A 243 19.23 11.50 -9.08
N THR A 244 18.39 11.27 -10.07
CA THR A 244 17.35 12.24 -10.44
C THR A 244 16.31 12.38 -9.34
N GLY A 245 15.81 11.27 -8.79
CA GLY A 245 14.88 11.29 -7.66
C GLY A 245 15.52 11.82 -6.37
N ASP A 246 16.78 11.46 -6.06
CA ASP A 246 17.51 12.02 -4.91
C ASP A 246 17.61 13.55 -4.97
N ARG A 247 17.86 14.10 -6.16
CA ARG A 247 17.88 15.56 -6.36
C ARG A 247 16.50 16.18 -6.17
N TRP A 248 15.45 15.52 -6.67
CA TRP A 248 14.08 15.96 -6.43
C TRP A 248 13.76 15.96 -4.93
N LEU A 249 14.06 14.89 -4.23
CA LEU A 249 13.89 14.80 -2.77
C LEU A 249 14.68 15.90 -2.05
N LYS A 250 15.92 16.16 -2.47
CA LYS A 250 16.75 17.23 -1.90
C LYS A 250 16.15 18.63 -2.09
N ALA A 251 15.47 18.86 -3.20
CA ALA A 251 14.82 20.14 -3.47
C ALA A 251 13.51 20.29 -2.67
N GLU A 252 12.72 19.22 -2.55
CA GLU A 252 11.36 19.27 -2.09
C GLU A 252 11.20 18.94 -0.59
N LEU A 253 11.91 17.94 -0.10
CA LEU A 253 11.71 17.40 1.25
C LEU A 253 12.03 18.39 2.38
N PRO A 254 13.02 19.32 2.27
CA PRO A 254 13.31 20.28 3.34
C PRO A 254 12.11 21.14 3.76
N ARG A 255 11.25 21.54 2.82
CA ARG A 255 10.03 22.31 3.14
C ARG A 255 8.96 21.45 3.82
N LEU A 256 8.83 20.18 3.43
CA LEU A 256 7.95 19.21 4.10
C LEU A 256 8.43 18.89 5.51
N ILE A 257 9.74 18.72 5.72
CA ILE A 257 10.35 18.54 7.04
C ILE A 257 10.10 19.76 7.94
N ALA A 258 10.26 20.98 7.38
CA ALA A 258 9.96 22.21 8.11
C ALA A 258 8.47 22.25 8.54
N TYR A 259 7.56 21.88 7.64
CA TYR A 259 6.14 21.72 7.95
C TYR A 259 5.91 20.65 9.05
N ALA A 260 6.49 19.47 8.91
CA ALA A 260 6.34 18.38 9.87
C ALA A 260 6.79 18.79 11.28
N ASN A 261 7.91 19.49 11.38
CA ASN A 261 8.42 20.01 12.66
C ASN A 261 7.48 21.04 13.31
N LYS A 262 6.79 21.85 12.50
CA LYS A 262 5.88 22.90 12.99
C LYS A 262 4.49 22.34 13.36
N HIS A 263 3.99 21.37 12.58
CA HIS A 263 2.61 20.90 12.65
C HIS A 263 2.45 19.47 13.18
N ALA A 264 3.52 18.90 13.79
CA ALA A 264 3.50 17.55 14.33
C ALA A 264 3.12 16.49 13.29
N ALA A 265 3.73 16.56 12.09
CA ALA A 265 3.54 15.57 11.05
C ALA A 265 4.64 14.49 11.07
N VAL A 266 4.33 13.35 10.45
CA VAL A 266 5.32 12.35 10.04
C VAL A 266 5.30 12.23 8.52
N ILE A 267 6.46 12.03 7.93
CA ILE A 267 6.63 11.75 6.51
C ILE A 267 7.13 10.31 6.39
N PHE A 268 6.44 9.51 5.59
CA PHE A 268 6.88 8.19 5.17
C PHE A 268 7.38 8.30 3.72
N LEU A 269 8.67 8.13 3.54
CA LEU A 269 9.28 7.95 2.23
C LEU A 269 9.35 6.44 1.99
N THR A 270 8.55 5.96 1.04
CA THR A 270 8.38 4.56 0.69
C THR A 270 8.62 4.34 -0.79
N PHE A 271 8.78 3.10 -1.19
CA PHE A 271 8.85 2.65 -2.57
C PHE A 271 7.72 1.66 -2.81
N ASP A 272 7.19 1.62 -4.02
CA ASP A 272 6.07 0.76 -4.37
C ASP A 272 6.49 -0.72 -4.46
N GLU A 273 7.50 -1.00 -5.25
CA GLU A 273 8.06 -2.33 -5.49
C GLU A 273 9.60 -2.28 -5.64
N GLY A 274 10.24 -3.44 -5.56
CA GLY A 274 11.67 -3.57 -5.77
C GLY A 274 12.04 -3.76 -7.25
N GLY A 275 13.29 -3.44 -7.61
CA GLY A 275 13.81 -3.68 -8.95
C GLY A 275 14.21 -5.14 -9.20
N SER A 276 14.66 -5.87 -8.18
CA SER A 276 15.17 -7.24 -8.29
C SER A 276 14.97 -8.10 -7.04
N THR A 277 14.62 -7.50 -5.91
CA THR A 277 14.34 -8.18 -4.64
C THR A 277 13.06 -7.61 -4.02
N PRO A 278 12.42 -8.32 -3.09
CA PRO A 278 11.26 -7.77 -2.38
C PRO A 278 11.65 -6.78 -1.26
N LYS A 279 12.93 -6.42 -1.09
CA LYS A 279 13.38 -5.50 -0.05
C LYS A 279 13.29 -4.07 -0.50
N LEU A 280 12.44 -3.28 0.16
CA LEU A 280 12.16 -1.90 -0.18
C LEU A 280 12.82 -0.90 0.78
N PRO A 281 13.26 0.25 0.28
CA PRO A 281 13.62 1.36 1.15
C PRO A 281 12.39 1.92 1.88
N PHE A 282 12.55 2.19 3.17
CA PHE A 282 11.53 2.88 3.97
C PHE A 282 12.16 3.78 5.02
N ILE A 283 11.79 5.06 5.01
CA ILE A 283 12.32 6.07 5.94
C ILE A 283 11.16 6.83 6.57
N ALA A 284 11.10 6.84 7.90
CA ALA A 284 10.19 7.68 8.66
C ALA A 284 10.90 8.96 9.09
N ILE A 285 10.30 10.13 8.78
CA ILE A 285 10.91 11.44 8.95
C ILE A 285 9.97 12.34 9.76
N GLY A 286 10.47 13.03 10.76
CA GLY A 286 9.69 14.01 11.52
C GLY A 286 10.10 14.14 12.98
N PRO A 287 9.48 15.08 13.72
CA PRO A 287 9.89 15.39 15.09
C PRO A 287 9.60 14.28 16.10
N MET A 288 8.65 13.39 15.79
CA MET A 288 8.24 12.26 16.64
C MET A 288 9.03 10.99 16.36
N VAL A 289 9.80 10.96 15.27
CA VAL A 289 10.60 9.81 14.84
C VAL A 289 11.90 9.75 15.63
N LYS A 290 12.38 8.53 15.90
CA LYS A 290 13.71 8.32 16.51
C LYS A 290 14.80 8.84 15.58
N PRO A 291 15.71 9.69 16.05
CA PRO A 291 16.88 10.05 15.26
C PRO A 291 17.90 8.91 15.24
N HIS A 292 18.67 8.77 14.16
CA HIS A 292 19.78 7.82 14.04
C HIS A 292 19.36 6.36 14.35
N TYR A 293 18.17 5.96 13.91
CA TYR A 293 17.61 4.65 14.25
C TYR A 293 17.46 3.75 13.02
N THR A 294 17.97 2.55 13.15
CA THR A 294 17.78 1.50 12.14
C THR A 294 16.90 0.41 12.73
N GLY A 295 15.68 0.26 12.21
CA GLY A 295 14.75 -0.79 12.59
C GLY A 295 15.12 -2.12 11.94
N THR A 296 14.87 -3.22 12.67
CA THR A 296 15.10 -4.60 12.19
C THR A 296 13.83 -5.45 12.19
N GLU A 297 12.75 -4.91 12.77
CA GLU A 297 11.45 -5.54 12.72
C GLU A 297 10.97 -5.65 11.27
N HIS A 298 10.22 -6.71 10.97
CA HIS A 298 9.66 -6.92 9.64
C HIS A 298 8.46 -6.03 9.42
N TYR A 299 8.47 -5.29 8.31
CA TYR A 299 7.41 -4.42 7.84
C TYR A 299 7.15 -4.62 6.35
N ASP A 300 6.02 -4.10 5.91
CA ASP A 300 5.50 -4.15 4.55
C ASP A 300 4.51 -2.98 4.33
N HIS A 301 3.92 -2.87 3.15
CA HIS A 301 2.91 -1.84 2.87
C HIS A 301 1.66 -1.98 3.75
N SER A 302 1.29 -3.21 4.14
CA SER A 302 0.22 -3.45 5.14
C SER A 302 0.58 -2.88 6.50
N SER A 303 1.86 -2.94 6.90
CA SER A 303 2.39 -2.31 8.12
C SER A 303 2.30 -0.78 8.06
N GLN A 304 2.64 -0.20 6.90
CA GLN A 304 2.49 1.23 6.64
C GLN A 304 1.03 1.67 6.75
N LEU A 305 0.12 1.02 6.02
CA LEU A 305 -1.30 1.33 6.01
C LEU A 305 -1.91 1.23 7.41
N LYS A 306 -1.68 0.11 8.11
CA LYS A 306 -2.15 -0.06 9.49
C LYS A 306 -1.62 1.00 10.43
N SER A 307 -0.36 1.43 10.26
CA SER A 307 0.24 2.48 11.08
C SER A 307 -0.37 3.85 10.80
N ILE A 308 -0.72 4.15 9.56
CA ILE A 308 -1.46 5.37 9.19
C ILE A 308 -2.84 5.36 9.86
N GLU A 309 -3.57 4.25 9.76
CA GLU A 309 -4.87 4.09 10.43
C GLU A 309 -4.76 4.31 11.94
N ARG A 310 -3.75 3.71 12.58
CA ARG A 310 -3.49 3.86 14.01
C ARG A 310 -3.21 5.32 14.38
N ILE A 311 -2.32 6.00 13.65
CA ILE A 311 -1.96 7.40 13.87
C ILE A 311 -3.19 8.31 13.76
N LEU A 312 -4.05 8.05 12.78
CA LEU A 312 -5.27 8.82 12.54
C LEU A 312 -6.45 8.42 13.46
N GLY A 313 -6.26 7.41 14.32
CA GLY A 313 -7.32 6.93 15.23
C GLY A 313 -8.44 6.17 14.52
N LEU A 314 -8.14 5.60 13.35
CA LEU A 314 -9.05 4.76 12.57
C LEU A 314 -8.93 3.29 12.98
N PRO A 315 -9.97 2.48 12.83
CA PRO A 315 -9.86 1.04 12.99
C PRO A 315 -9.05 0.45 11.84
N ALA A 316 -8.19 -0.54 12.14
CA ALA A 316 -7.46 -1.24 11.09
C ALA A 316 -8.41 -1.95 10.11
N LEU A 317 -8.15 -1.83 8.81
CA LEU A 317 -8.83 -2.62 7.79
C LEU A 317 -8.58 -4.11 8.05
N PRO A 318 -9.57 -4.98 7.80
CA PRO A 318 -9.38 -6.43 7.98
C PRO A 318 -8.21 -7.01 7.18
N THR A 319 -7.89 -6.42 6.03
CA THR A 319 -6.79 -6.81 5.14
C THR A 319 -5.42 -6.65 5.79
N VAL A 320 -5.25 -5.64 6.66
CA VAL A 320 -3.97 -5.32 7.30
C VAL A 320 -3.96 -5.58 8.82
N ALA A 321 -5.03 -6.17 9.36
CA ALA A 321 -5.19 -6.33 10.81
C ALA A 321 -4.06 -7.14 11.49
N SER A 322 -3.44 -8.09 10.77
CA SER A 322 -2.33 -8.91 11.26
C SER A 322 -0.94 -8.33 11.03
N ALA A 323 -0.81 -7.25 10.25
CA ALA A 323 0.47 -6.62 9.98
C ALA A 323 1.10 -6.03 11.26
N ASN A 324 2.41 -5.90 11.30
CA ASN A 324 3.11 -5.18 12.35
C ASN A 324 2.82 -3.67 12.22
N GLU A 325 2.96 -2.94 13.33
CA GLU A 325 2.88 -1.48 13.31
C GLU A 325 4.29 -0.88 13.37
N LEU A 326 4.52 0.23 12.67
CA LEU A 326 5.81 0.94 12.60
C LEU A 326 6.22 1.60 13.93
N SER A 327 5.65 1.19 15.04
CA SER A 327 5.77 1.83 16.36
C SER A 327 7.21 1.94 16.87
N ASP A 328 8.08 0.99 16.49
CA ASP A 328 9.48 1.02 16.91
C ASP A 328 10.31 2.13 16.25
N LEU A 329 9.85 2.71 15.15
CA LEU A 329 10.50 3.85 14.48
C LEU A 329 10.28 5.18 15.22
N PHE A 330 9.35 5.21 16.18
CA PHE A 330 8.96 6.43 16.88
C PHE A 330 9.60 6.56 18.26
N LYS A 331 9.72 7.79 18.73
CA LYS A 331 10.14 8.09 20.10
C LYS A 331 9.15 7.50 21.11
N PRO A 332 9.59 7.12 22.33
CA PRO A 332 8.69 6.59 23.35
C PRO A 332 7.49 7.53 23.61
N GLY A 333 6.27 7.00 23.51
CA GLY A 333 5.03 7.75 23.75
C GLY A 333 4.60 8.70 22.62
N ALA A 334 5.30 8.72 21.49
CA ALA A 334 4.93 9.53 20.33
C ALA A 334 3.95 8.80 19.39
N TYR A 335 4.08 7.48 19.30
CA TYR A 335 3.16 6.61 18.56
C TYR A 335 1.98 6.22 19.47
N PRO A 336 0.70 6.21 18.97
CA PRO A 336 -0.49 5.95 19.77
C PRO A 336 -0.68 4.51 20.21
#